data_77d16f8e693d9d2cf0e85f2e68913bd4
#
_entry.id   77d16f8e693d9d2cf0e85f2e68913bd4
#
_cell.length_a   1.000
_cell.length_b   1.000
_cell.length_c   1.000
_cell.angle_alpha   90.00
_cell.angle_beta   90.00
_cell.angle_gamma   90.00
#
_symmetry.space_group_name_H-M   'P 1'
#
loop_
_entity.id
_entity.type
_entity.pdbx_description
1 polymer ?
#
loop_
_entity_poly.entity_id
_entity_poly.type
_entity_poly.pdbx_seq_one_letter_code
_entity_poly.pdbx_strand_id
1 'polypeptide(L)'
;ALFYAKLFARDPAISGLFASSDMNEQARKLLDMIGSAVRMLGQPEQLDAALRALGKRHAGYGVEAAHYDTVGAALLDTLAEALGGAFNPATREAWGALYAHVGTTMRAGAAGV
;
A
#
# COMPACT_ATOMS: atom_id res chain seq x y z
N ALA A 1 3.56 8.92 -11.30
CA ALA A 1 4.19 7.62 -11.04
C ALA A 1 3.35 6.48 -11.59
N LEU A 2 3.99 5.43 -12.03
CA LEU A 2 3.32 4.27 -12.63
C LEU A 2 2.26 3.66 -11.70
N PHE A 3 2.57 3.54 -10.42
CA PHE A 3 1.65 2.99 -9.43
C PHE A 3 0.32 3.77 -9.40
N TYR A 4 0.38 5.10 -9.30
CA TYR A 4 -0.83 5.91 -9.22
C TYR A 4 -1.62 5.89 -10.51
N ALA A 5 -0.94 5.84 -11.67
CA ALA A 5 -1.62 5.69 -12.95
C ALA A 5 -2.42 4.39 -12.99
N LYS A 6 -1.83 3.28 -12.54
CA LYS A 6 -2.52 1.98 -12.48
C LYS A 6 -3.64 1.97 -11.45
N LEU A 7 -3.44 2.60 -10.29
CA LEU A 7 -4.44 2.71 -9.25
C LEU A 7 -5.69 3.45 -9.74
N PHE A 8 -5.50 4.62 -10.36
CA PHE A 8 -6.60 5.43 -10.86
C PHE A 8 -7.30 4.81 -12.07
N ALA A 9 -6.59 3.99 -12.85
CA ALA A 9 -7.20 3.23 -13.94
C ALA A 9 -8.13 2.12 -13.41
N ARG A 10 -7.78 1.50 -12.29
CA ARG A 10 -8.61 0.46 -11.65
C ARG A 10 -9.84 1.04 -10.97
N ASP A 11 -9.69 2.19 -10.31
CA ASP A 11 -10.78 2.85 -9.60
C ASP A 11 -10.60 4.37 -9.73
N PRO A 12 -11.21 4.98 -10.75
CA PRO A 12 -11.11 6.43 -10.95
C PRO A 12 -11.61 7.26 -9.77
N ALA A 13 -12.54 6.73 -8.96
CA ALA A 13 -13.06 7.43 -7.79
C ALA A 13 -11.99 7.65 -6.72
N ILE A 14 -10.97 6.78 -6.65
CA ILE A 14 -9.86 6.93 -5.71
C ILE A 14 -9.09 8.22 -5.97
N SER A 15 -9.02 8.69 -7.21
CA SER A 15 -8.31 9.94 -7.54
C SER A 15 -8.84 11.13 -6.74
N GLY A 16 -10.12 11.10 -6.35
CA GLY A 16 -10.71 12.14 -5.51
C GLY A 16 -10.08 12.28 -4.15
N LEU A 17 -9.53 11.20 -3.59
CA LEU A 17 -8.83 11.23 -2.31
C LEU A 17 -7.51 12.01 -2.39
N PHE A 18 -6.99 12.22 -3.60
CA PHE A 18 -5.72 12.91 -3.86
C PHE A 18 -5.92 14.26 -4.55
N ALA A 19 -7.13 14.78 -4.60
CA ALA A 19 -7.45 15.99 -5.37
C ALA A 19 -6.61 17.20 -4.97
N SER A 20 -6.23 17.32 -3.70
CA SER A 20 -5.41 18.43 -3.20
C SER A 20 -3.97 18.00 -2.86
N SER A 21 -3.55 16.82 -3.29
CA SER A 21 -2.23 16.26 -2.94
C SER A 21 -1.21 16.52 -4.05
N ASP A 22 0.04 16.74 -3.63
CA ASP A 22 1.19 16.71 -4.53
C ASP A 22 1.54 15.24 -4.81
N MET A 23 1.32 14.80 -6.05
CA MET A 23 1.50 13.39 -6.41
C MET A 23 2.97 12.95 -6.39
N ASN A 24 3.92 13.85 -6.62
CA ASN A 24 5.34 13.52 -6.48
C ASN A 24 5.69 13.25 -5.02
N GLU A 25 5.16 14.04 -4.12
CA GLU A 25 5.34 13.84 -2.69
C GLU A 25 4.65 12.58 -2.20
N GLN A 26 3.46 12.27 -2.70
CA GLN A 26 2.75 11.03 -2.37
C GLN A 26 3.55 9.80 -2.81
N ALA A 27 4.14 9.83 -4.00
CA ALA A 27 5.00 8.74 -4.49
C ALA A 27 6.21 8.53 -3.58
N ARG A 28 6.84 9.62 -3.12
CA ARG A 28 7.97 9.54 -2.19
C ARG A 28 7.56 8.95 -0.85
N LYS A 29 6.42 9.37 -0.31
CA LYS A 29 5.88 8.83 0.95
C LYS A 29 5.58 7.33 0.85
N LEU A 30 5.02 6.89 -0.28
CA LEU A 30 4.75 5.49 -0.53
C LEU A 30 6.04 4.66 -0.54
N LEU A 31 7.07 5.13 -1.26
CA LEU A 31 8.36 4.46 -1.31
C LEU A 31 9.03 4.40 0.07
N ASP A 32 8.96 5.48 0.83
CA ASP A 32 9.50 5.54 2.20
C ASP A 32 8.77 4.54 3.11
N MET A 33 7.46 4.43 2.99
CA MET A 33 6.66 3.50 3.78
C MET A 33 7.00 2.05 3.42
N ILE A 34 7.08 1.72 2.14
CA ILE A 34 7.45 0.38 1.69
C ILE A 34 8.85 0.01 2.18
N GLY A 35 9.81 0.92 2.03
CA GLY A 35 11.17 0.72 2.52
C GLY A 35 11.22 0.51 4.04
N SER A 36 10.44 1.27 4.79
CA SER A 36 10.34 1.10 6.25
C SER A 36 9.73 -0.26 6.62
N ALA A 37 8.67 -0.67 5.94
CA ALA A 37 8.05 -1.97 6.18
C ALA A 37 9.03 -3.12 5.95
N VAL A 38 9.80 -3.06 4.86
CA VAL A 38 10.83 -4.07 4.56
C VAL A 38 11.90 -4.10 5.64
N ARG A 39 12.38 -2.93 6.08
CA ARG A 39 13.40 -2.85 7.14
C ARG A 39 12.88 -3.38 8.48
N MET A 40 11.58 -3.26 8.74
CA MET A 40 10.97 -3.66 10.00
C MET A 40 10.49 -5.12 10.01
N LEU A 41 10.75 -5.90 8.97
CA LEU A 41 10.34 -7.31 8.91
C LEU A 41 10.94 -8.14 10.04
N GLY A 42 12.12 -7.75 10.54
CA GLY A 42 12.75 -8.38 11.70
C GLY A 42 12.20 -7.89 13.05
N GLN A 43 11.26 -6.97 13.06
CA GLN A 43 10.69 -6.35 14.26
C GLN A 43 9.15 -6.30 14.14
N PRO A 44 8.49 -7.46 14.15
CA PRO A 44 7.06 -7.53 13.80
C PRO A 44 6.15 -6.73 14.74
N GLU A 45 6.47 -6.63 16.01
CA GLU A 45 5.65 -5.85 16.95
C GLU A 45 5.70 -4.35 16.63
N GLN A 46 6.88 -3.85 16.30
CA GLN A 46 7.05 -2.44 15.93
C GLN A 46 6.39 -2.14 14.58
N LEU A 47 6.52 -3.06 13.62
CA LEU A 47 5.87 -2.94 12.31
C LEU A 47 4.36 -2.89 12.49
N ASP A 48 3.78 -3.79 13.24
CA ASP A 48 2.34 -3.86 13.44
C ASP A 48 1.80 -2.60 14.14
N ALA A 49 2.50 -2.08 15.13
CA ALA A 49 2.11 -0.84 15.80
C ALA A 49 2.12 0.34 14.82
N ALA A 50 3.16 0.44 13.98
CA ALA A 50 3.26 1.49 12.97
C ALA A 50 2.15 1.38 11.92
N LEU A 51 1.83 0.17 11.47
CA LEU A 51 0.78 -0.07 10.48
C LEU A 51 -0.62 0.22 11.04
N ARG A 52 -0.88 -0.10 12.30
CA ARG A 52 -2.17 0.24 12.93
C ARG A 52 -2.36 1.75 13.01
N ALA A 53 -1.33 2.48 13.42
CA ALA A 53 -1.37 3.94 13.47
C ALA A 53 -1.59 4.55 12.09
N LEU A 54 -0.91 4.00 11.08
CA LEU A 54 -1.06 4.43 9.68
C LEU A 54 -2.47 4.16 9.17
N GLY A 55 -3.04 3.00 9.48
CA GLY A 55 -4.41 2.65 9.10
C GLY A 55 -5.43 3.58 9.71
N LYS A 56 -5.25 3.95 10.96
CA LYS A 56 -6.12 4.93 11.65
C LYS A 56 -6.08 6.28 10.94
N ARG A 57 -4.90 6.74 10.54
CA ARG A 57 -4.77 7.99 9.78
C ARG A 57 -5.44 7.91 8.42
N HIS A 58 -5.30 6.77 7.73
CA HIS A 58 -5.93 6.56 6.41
C HIS A 58 -7.45 6.58 6.50
N ALA A 59 -8.04 6.02 7.54
CA ALA A 59 -9.47 6.10 7.77
C ALA A 59 -9.92 7.56 7.90
N GLY A 60 -9.12 8.40 8.55
CA GLY A 60 -9.37 9.83 8.66
C GLY A 60 -9.30 10.57 7.32
N TYR A 61 -8.63 10.03 6.31
CA TYR A 61 -8.56 10.58 4.96
C TYR A 61 -9.69 10.10 4.05
N GLY A 62 -10.59 9.26 4.54
CA GLY A 62 -11.68 8.71 3.76
C GLY A 62 -11.37 7.38 3.06
N VAL A 63 -10.26 6.73 3.42
CA VAL A 63 -9.90 5.42 2.87
C VAL A 63 -10.80 4.35 3.48
N GLU A 64 -11.45 3.56 2.61
CA GLU A 64 -12.33 2.47 3.00
C GLU A 64 -11.64 1.11 2.86
N ALA A 65 -12.20 0.08 3.51
CA ALA A 65 -11.64 -1.28 3.48
C ALA A 65 -11.43 -1.81 2.05
N ALA A 66 -12.39 -1.57 1.16
CA ALA A 66 -12.30 -2.01 -0.23
C ALA A 66 -11.14 -1.39 -1.01
N HIS A 67 -10.70 -0.19 -0.61
CA HIS A 67 -9.56 0.48 -1.26
C HIS A 67 -8.27 -0.30 -1.11
N TYR A 68 -8.10 -1.05 -0.01
CA TYR A 68 -6.89 -1.83 0.22
C TYR A 68 -6.70 -2.93 -0.83
N ASP A 69 -7.78 -3.56 -1.27
CA ASP A 69 -7.70 -4.59 -2.31
C ASP A 69 -7.30 -3.98 -3.66
N THR A 70 -7.87 -2.83 -4.00
CA THR A 70 -7.56 -2.10 -5.23
C THR A 70 -6.10 -1.64 -5.24
N VAL A 71 -5.63 -1.09 -4.12
CA VAL A 71 -4.24 -0.65 -3.97
C VAL A 71 -3.28 -1.83 -4.09
N GLY A 72 -3.61 -2.96 -3.47
CA GLY A 72 -2.78 -4.17 -3.55
C GLY A 72 -2.64 -4.68 -4.97
N ALA A 73 -3.73 -4.73 -5.72
CA ALA A 73 -3.70 -5.14 -7.12
C ALA A 73 -2.85 -4.18 -7.97
N ALA A 74 -3.02 -2.87 -7.77
CA ALA A 74 -2.23 -1.87 -8.49
C ALA A 74 -0.74 -1.97 -8.15
N LEU A 75 -0.39 -2.24 -6.90
CA LEU A 75 0.99 -2.41 -6.47
C LEU A 75 1.64 -3.62 -7.14
N LEU A 76 0.97 -4.76 -7.14
CA LEU A 76 1.49 -5.97 -7.77
C LEU A 76 1.66 -5.79 -9.28
N ASP A 77 0.71 -5.14 -9.94
CA ASP A 77 0.80 -4.83 -11.37
C ASP A 77 1.98 -3.91 -11.66
N THR A 78 2.21 -2.93 -10.81
CA THR A 78 3.34 -1.99 -10.94
C THR A 78 4.67 -2.73 -10.82
N LEU A 79 4.80 -3.61 -9.82
CA LEU A 79 6.00 -4.41 -9.62
C LEU A 79 6.25 -5.35 -10.80
N ALA A 80 5.19 -5.97 -11.33
CA ALA A 80 5.30 -6.87 -12.48
C ALA A 80 5.84 -6.13 -13.71
N GLU A 81 5.35 -4.92 -13.96
CA GLU A 81 5.81 -4.11 -15.09
C GLU A 81 7.24 -3.60 -14.88
N ALA A 82 7.54 -3.10 -13.68
CA ALA A 82 8.85 -2.51 -13.37
C ALA A 82 9.97 -3.55 -13.33
N LEU A 83 9.70 -4.74 -12.80
CA LEU A 83 10.70 -5.78 -12.58
C LEU A 83 10.77 -6.81 -13.73
N GLY A 84 9.71 -6.88 -14.55
CA GLY A 84 9.66 -7.81 -15.66
C GLY A 84 9.91 -9.26 -15.22
N GLY A 85 10.86 -9.94 -15.85
CA GLY A 85 11.19 -11.33 -15.56
C GLY A 85 11.72 -11.57 -14.14
N ALA A 86 12.23 -10.54 -13.47
CA ALA A 86 12.66 -10.65 -12.08
C ALA A 86 11.47 -10.81 -11.12
N PHE A 87 10.27 -10.40 -11.54
CA PHE A 87 9.05 -10.60 -10.77
C PHE A 87 8.46 -11.99 -11.07
N ASN A 88 9.21 -13.02 -10.67
CA ASN A 88 8.82 -14.41 -10.86
C ASN A 88 7.71 -14.80 -9.85
N PRO A 89 7.10 -16.01 -10.00
CA PRO A 89 6.02 -16.43 -9.11
C PRO A 89 6.36 -16.39 -7.62
N ALA A 90 7.59 -16.76 -7.25
CA ALA A 90 8.03 -16.72 -5.85
C ALA A 90 8.10 -15.28 -5.31
N THR A 91 8.63 -14.36 -6.10
CA THR A 91 8.70 -12.94 -5.74
C THR A 91 7.31 -12.33 -5.64
N ARG A 92 6.41 -12.66 -6.58
CA ARG A 92 5.03 -12.20 -6.55
C ARG A 92 4.32 -12.68 -5.29
N GLU A 93 4.50 -13.93 -4.92
CA GLU A 93 3.90 -14.51 -3.71
C GLU A 93 4.41 -13.81 -2.45
N ALA A 94 5.72 -13.54 -2.37
CA ALA A 94 6.32 -12.84 -1.23
C ALA A 94 5.75 -11.43 -1.06
N TRP A 95 5.64 -10.65 -2.15
CA TRP A 95 5.06 -9.31 -2.11
C TRP A 95 3.56 -9.35 -1.78
N GLY A 96 2.84 -10.33 -2.33
CA GLY A 96 1.43 -10.52 -2.03
C GLY A 96 1.19 -10.82 -0.55
N ALA A 97 2.01 -11.67 0.05
CA ALA A 97 1.94 -12.01 1.47
C ALA A 97 2.26 -10.80 2.36
N LEU A 98 3.29 -10.04 2.02
CA LEU A 98 3.63 -8.82 2.75
C LEU A 98 2.49 -7.81 2.67
N TYR A 99 1.96 -7.57 1.49
CA TYR A 99 0.87 -6.62 1.32
C TYR A 99 -0.40 -7.07 2.06
N ALA A 100 -0.72 -8.37 2.04
CA ALA A 100 -1.87 -8.91 2.76
C ALA A 100 -1.76 -8.63 4.26
N HIS A 101 -0.57 -8.80 4.83
CA HIS A 101 -0.32 -8.47 6.23
C HIS A 101 -0.47 -6.97 6.50
N VAL A 102 0.12 -6.14 5.65
CA VAL A 102 0.02 -4.67 5.74
C VAL A 102 -1.45 -4.24 5.70
N GLY A 103 -2.21 -4.72 4.73
CA GLY A 103 -3.61 -4.36 4.56
C GLY A 103 -4.49 -4.81 5.73
N THR A 104 -4.29 -6.02 6.21
CA THR A 104 -5.05 -6.56 7.37
C THR A 104 -4.76 -5.76 8.62
N THR A 105 -3.49 -5.46 8.88
CA THR A 105 -3.08 -4.73 10.08
C THR A 105 -3.55 -3.28 10.05
N MET A 106 -3.47 -2.62 8.89
CA MET A 106 -3.97 -1.25 8.73
C MET A 106 -5.48 -1.18 8.92
N ARG A 107 -6.22 -2.15 8.37
CA ARG A 107 -7.68 -2.22 8.54
C ARG A 107 -8.05 -2.42 10.00
N ALA A 108 -7.31 -3.23 10.74
CA ALA A 108 -7.51 -3.42 12.17
C ALA A 108 -7.32 -2.09 12.93
N GLY A 109 -6.27 -1.33 12.60
CA GLY A 109 -6.04 -0.01 13.18
C GLY A 109 -7.15 0.98 12.86
N ALA A 110 -7.65 0.98 11.63
CA ALA A 110 -8.76 1.83 11.20
C ALA A 110 -10.04 1.52 11.95
N ALA A 111 -10.27 0.24 12.28
CA ALA A 111 -11.44 -0.20 13.06
C ALA A 111 -11.31 0.02 14.57
N GLY A 112 -10.17 0.50 15.03
CA GLY A 112 -9.92 0.74 16.46
C GLY A 112 -9.58 -0.53 17.26
N VAL A 113 -9.15 -1.57 16.55
CA VAL A 113 -8.81 -2.87 17.16
C VAL A 113 -7.34 -2.99 17.49
#